data_82fc82c17ced49385f11797f1e79c2c9
#
_entry.id   82fc82c17ced49385f11797f1e79c2c9
#
_cell.length_a   1.000
_cell.length_b   1.000
_cell.length_c   1.000
_cell.angle_alpha   90.00
_cell.angle_beta   90.00
_cell.angle_gamma   90.00
#
_symmetry.space_group_name_H-M   'P 1'
#
loop_
_entity.id
_entity.type
_entity.pdbx_description
1 polymer ?
#
loop_
_entity_poly.entity_id
_entity_poly.type
_entity_poly.pdbx_seq_one_letter_code
_entity_poly.pdbx_strand_id
1 'polypeptide(L)'
;MEKRKIGKSMVSAIGLGCMGITHASGAPMDIEDGVNVVKQAYDMGYTLFDTAECYTGIYKDGTIAYNEEVVGKALQPVREKVMIATKFGVKHGNGTLLLDSRPETIRRAVEGSLKRLHTDYI
;
A
#
# COMPACT_ATOMS: atom_id res chain seq x y z
N MET A 1 -4.24 -0.37 21.42
CA MET A 1 -5.32 0.19 20.55
C MET A 1 -6.50 -0.77 20.55
N GLU A 2 -7.72 -0.23 20.57
CA GLU A 2 -8.94 -1.02 20.46
C GLU A 2 -8.99 -1.80 19.13
N LYS A 3 -9.61 -2.98 19.11
CA LYS A 3 -9.74 -3.82 17.92
C LYS A 3 -11.18 -3.91 17.44
N ARG A 4 -11.36 -4.05 16.14
CA ARG A 4 -12.63 -4.22 15.46
C ARG A 4 -12.58 -5.43 14.52
N LYS A 5 -13.73 -6.03 14.29
CA LYS A 5 -13.84 -7.18 13.39
C LYS A 5 -14.16 -6.72 11.96
N ILE A 6 -13.37 -7.17 10.99
CA ILE A 6 -13.65 -7.05 9.55
C ILE A 6 -13.71 -8.46 8.98
N GLY A 7 -14.89 -8.89 8.56
CA GLY A 7 -15.09 -10.28 8.12
C GLY A 7 -14.73 -11.28 9.23
N LYS A 8 -13.71 -12.10 8.99
CA LYS A 8 -13.21 -13.08 9.97
C LYS A 8 -11.99 -12.58 10.76
N SER A 9 -11.44 -11.42 10.42
CA SER A 9 -10.18 -10.89 10.97
C SER A 9 -10.44 -9.82 12.02
N MET A 10 -9.58 -9.78 13.04
CA MET A 10 -9.54 -8.72 14.05
C MET A 10 -8.41 -7.74 13.71
N VAL A 11 -8.75 -6.48 13.53
CA VAL A 11 -7.80 -5.43 13.20
C VAL A 11 -7.90 -4.26 14.19
N SER A 12 -6.92 -3.36 14.18
CA SER A 12 -7.00 -2.10 14.93
C SER A 12 -8.21 -1.29 14.50
N ALA A 13 -8.86 -0.62 15.44
CA ALA A 13 -10.07 0.19 15.18
C ALA A 13 -9.81 1.34 14.20
N ILE A 14 -8.56 1.75 14.07
CA ILE A 14 -8.07 2.76 13.13
C ILE A 14 -7.04 2.10 12.22
N GLY A 15 -7.16 2.27 10.91
CA GLY A 15 -6.18 1.85 9.91
C GLY A 15 -5.29 3.02 9.46
N LEU A 16 -4.11 2.71 8.97
CA LEU A 16 -3.24 3.68 8.34
C LEU A 16 -3.52 3.74 6.83
N GLY A 17 -3.96 4.89 6.33
CA GLY A 17 -3.96 5.20 4.88
C GLY A 17 -2.54 5.59 4.45
N CYS A 18 -1.93 4.79 3.59
CA CYS A 18 -0.53 4.96 3.20
C CYS A 18 -0.32 5.90 1.99
N MET A 19 -1.38 6.36 1.34
CA MET A 19 -1.33 7.12 0.08
C MET A 19 -0.33 8.28 0.13
N GLY A 20 -0.37 9.09 1.19
CA GLY A 20 0.44 10.30 1.31
C GLY A 20 1.96 10.07 1.36
N ILE A 21 2.42 8.82 1.53
CA ILE A 21 3.85 8.49 1.54
C ILE A 21 4.48 8.69 0.15
N THR A 22 3.74 8.35 -0.92
CA THR A 22 4.27 8.37 -2.30
C THR A 22 3.41 9.15 -3.28
N HIS A 23 2.16 9.50 -2.92
CA HIS A 23 1.16 10.00 -3.86
C HIS A 23 0.33 11.13 -3.27
N ALA A 24 -0.10 12.09 -4.11
CA ALA A 24 -1.07 13.15 -3.84
C ALA A 24 -0.68 14.18 -2.75
N SER A 25 0.39 14.02 -2.00
CA SER A 25 0.82 14.93 -0.92
C SER A 25 2.14 15.64 -1.23
N GLY A 26 2.42 15.88 -2.50
CA GLY A 26 3.69 16.43 -2.97
C GLY A 26 4.67 15.35 -3.43
N ALA A 27 5.97 15.63 -3.32
CA ALA A 27 7.00 14.66 -3.67
C ALA A 27 6.94 13.43 -2.74
N PRO A 28 7.23 12.22 -3.26
CA PRO A 28 7.36 11.03 -2.41
C PRO A 28 8.37 11.24 -1.28
N MET A 29 8.09 10.68 -0.10
CA MET A 29 9.09 10.55 0.95
C MET A 29 10.25 9.67 0.47
N ASP A 30 11.45 9.89 0.98
CA ASP A 30 12.52 8.91 0.80
C ASP A 30 12.06 7.54 1.32
N ILE A 31 12.47 6.47 0.64
CA ILE A 31 11.95 5.13 0.90
C ILE A 31 12.13 4.69 2.36
N GLU A 32 13.28 5.02 2.97
CA GLU A 32 13.56 4.65 4.36
C GLU A 32 12.67 5.42 5.33
N ASP A 33 12.39 6.69 5.06
CA ASP A 33 11.47 7.50 5.87
C ASP A 33 10.04 6.96 5.77
N GLY A 34 9.59 6.63 4.57
CA GLY A 34 8.28 6.00 4.35
C GLY A 34 8.15 4.66 5.06
N VAL A 35 9.17 3.82 4.98
CA VAL A 35 9.24 2.54 5.71
C VAL A 35 9.19 2.77 7.21
N ASN A 36 9.90 3.75 7.74
CA ASN A 36 9.90 4.08 9.17
C ASN A 36 8.52 4.56 9.65
N VAL A 37 7.82 5.38 8.87
CA VAL A 37 6.45 5.80 9.19
C VAL A 37 5.53 4.59 9.36
N VAL A 38 5.56 3.63 8.42
CA VAL A 38 4.72 2.43 8.49
C VAL A 38 5.10 1.56 9.69
N LYS A 39 6.40 1.38 9.96
CA LYS A 39 6.88 0.62 11.14
C LYS A 39 6.43 1.26 12.45
N GLN A 40 6.59 2.57 12.59
CA GLN A 40 6.14 3.30 13.78
C GLN A 40 4.64 3.16 13.99
N ALA A 41 3.84 3.23 12.93
CA ALA A 41 2.41 2.97 13.05
C ALA A 41 2.12 1.55 13.57
N TYR A 42 2.82 0.52 13.07
CA TYR A 42 2.70 -0.83 13.60
C TYR A 42 3.07 -0.90 15.09
N ASP A 43 4.18 -0.26 15.50
CA ASP A 43 4.62 -0.23 16.90
C ASP A 43 3.62 0.50 17.82
N MET A 44 2.87 1.46 17.27
CA MET A 44 1.76 2.14 17.95
C MET A 44 0.47 1.30 18.03
N GLY A 45 0.47 0.09 17.43
CA GLY A 45 -0.65 -0.86 17.49
C GLY A 45 -1.57 -0.85 16.27
N TYR A 46 -1.22 -0.19 15.17
CA TYR A 46 -1.94 -0.30 13.91
C TYR A 46 -1.72 -1.70 13.32
N THR A 47 -2.81 -2.35 12.89
CA THR A 47 -2.75 -3.66 12.22
C THR A 47 -3.55 -3.68 10.92
N LEU A 48 -4.09 -2.55 10.49
CA LEU A 48 -4.75 -2.37 9.19
C LEU A 48 -4.02 -1.28 8.41
N PHE A 49 -3.54 -1.61 7.21
CA PHE A 49 -2.82 -0.70 6.32
C PHE A 49 -3.49 -0.69 4.95
N ASP A 50 -3.79 0.50 4.45
CA ASP A 50 -4.46 0.70 3.16
C ASP A 50 -3.50 1.34 2.16
N THR A 51 -3.29 0.68 1.04
CA THR A 51 -2.46 1.10 -0.08
C THR A 51 -3.21 0.92 -1.41
N ALA A 52 -2.56 1.14 -2.54
CA ALA A 52 -3.10 0.87 -3.87
C ALA A 52 -1.99 0.75 -4.92
N GLU A 53 -2.27 -0.03 -5.98
CA GLU A 53 -1.40 -0.12 -7.16
C GLU A 53 -1.11 1.27 -7.76
N CYS A 54 -2.12 2.15 -7.80
CA CYS A 54 -1.99 3.48 -8.41
C CYS A 54 -1.37 4.56 -7.51
N TYR A 55 -1.02 4.25 -6.26
CA TYR A 55 -0.37 5.21 -5.36
C TYR A 55 1.11 5.32 -5.70
N THR A 56 1.41 5.99 -6.78
CA THR A 56 2.77 6.17 -7.30
C THR A 56 3.15 7.64 -7.33
N GLY A 57 4.45 7.90 -7.30
CA GLY A 57 5.07 9.19 -7.51
C GLY A 57 6.41 9.00 -8.20
N ILE A 58 7.20 10.06 -8.28
CA ILE A 58 8.54 10.03 -8.88
C ILE A 58 9.54 10.49 -7.81
N TYR A 59 10.52 9.66 -7.49
CA TYR A 59 11.63 10.03 -6.62
C TYR A 59 12.53 11.08 -7.27
N LYS A 60 13.38 11.73 -6.47
CA LYS A 60 14.32 12.76 -6.97
C LYS A 60 15.28 12.26 -8.04
N ASP A 61 15.58 10.95 -8.03
CA ASP A 61 16.44 10.30 -9.04
C ASP A 61 15.70 9.91 -10.33
N GLY A 62 14.39 10.22 -10.43
CA GLY A 62 13.56 9.92 -11.60
C GLY A 62 12.93 8.51 -11.59
N THR A 63 13.21 7.69 -10.59
CA THR A 63 12.58 6.36 -10.48
C THR A 63 11.17 6.44 -9.92
N ILE A 64 10.34 5.43 -10.21
CA ILE A 64 8.96 5.38 -9.75
C ILE A 64 8.93 4.98 -8.27
N ALA A 65 8.21 5.77 -7.47
CA ALA A 65 7.91 5.46 -6.08
C ALA A 65 6.61 4.66 -6.01
N TYR A 66 6.69 3.37 -5.77
CA TYR A 66 5.52 2.53 -5.55
C TYR A 66 5.17 2.46 -4.07
N ASN A 67 3.97 2.89 -3.71
CA ASN A 67 3.48 2.82 -2.33
C ASN A 67 3.51 1.40 -1.77
N GLU A 68 3.09 0.43 -2.57
CA GLU A 68 3.09 -0.98 -2.18
C GLU A 68 4.49 -1.52 -1.86
N GLU A 69 5.56 -1.03 -2.52
CA GLU A 69 6.94 -1.42 -2.18
C GLU A 69 7.36 -0.92 -0.80
N VAL A 70 6.99 0.31 -0.45
CA VAL A 70 7.27 0.90 0.87
C VAL A 70 6.53 0.12 1.96
N VAL A 71 5.23 -0.12 1.76
CA VAL A 71 4.38 -0.87 2.69
C VAL A 71 4.86 -2.31 2.83
N GLY A 72 5.16 -2.98 1.72
CA GLY A 72 5.69 -4.34 1.70
C GLY A 72 7.01 -4.46 2.44
N LYS A 73 7.98 -3.58 2.16
CA LYS A 73 9.27 -3.56 2.86
C LYS A 73 9.12 -3.36 4.37
N ALA A 74 8.22 -2.47 4.77
CA ALA A 74 8.00 -2.18 6.18
C ALA A 74 7.35 -3.34 6.94
N LEU A 75 6.37 -4.01 6.32
CA LEU A 75 5.50 -4.98 6.99
C LEU A 75 5.92 -6.44 6.77
N GLN A 76 6.86 -6.73 5.88
CA GLN A 76 7.34 -8.10 5.63
C GLN A 76 7.69 -8.87 6.90
N PRO A 77 8.43 -8.30 7.89
CA PRO A 77 8.78 -9.03 9.11
C PRO A 77 7.58 -9.38 10.01
N VAL A 78 6.45 -8.71 9.82
CA VAL A 78 5.24 -8.85 10.65
C VAL A 78 4.00 -9.18 9.81
N ARG A 79 4.19 -9.67 8.58
CA ARG A 79 3.12 -9.85 7.59
C ARG A 79 1.89 -10.59 8.12
N GLU A 80 2.08 -11.64 8.91
CA GLU A 80 1.01 -12.46 9.47
C GLU A 80 0.20 -11.76 10.58
N LYS A 81 0.73 -10.66 11.12
CA LYS A 81 0.12 -9.91 12.22
C LYS A 81 -0.70 -8.72 11.74
N VAL A 82 -0.69 -8.43 10.44
CA VAL A 82 -1.33 -7.26 9.86
C VAL A 82 -2.24 -7.62 8.70
N MET A 83 -3.24 -6.78 8.47
CA MET A 83 -4.07 -6.80 7.27
C MET A 83 -3.60 -5.68 6.34
N ILE A 84 -3.33 -6.02 5.09
CA ILE A 84 -3.01 -5.08 4.03
C ILE A 84 -4.18 -5.08 3.04
N ALA A 85 -4.77 -3.91 2.84
CA ALA A 85 -5.75 -3.67 1.78
C ALA A 85 -5.08 -2.93 0.63
N THR A 86 -5.29 -3.39 -0.59
CA THR A 86 -4.84 -2.70 -1.80
C THR A 86 -5.96 -2.63 -2.84
N LYS A 87 -5.73 -1.91 -3.93
CA LYS A 87 -6.73 -1.60 -4.96
C LYS A 87 -6.10 -1.73 -6.33
N PHE A 88 -6.92 -2.05 -7.33
CA PHE A 88 -6.51 -2.17 -8.73
C PHE A 88 -7.48 -1.42 -9.65
N GLY A 89 -7.12 -1.37 -10.93
CA GLY A 89 -8.03 -0.94 -11.99
C GLY A 89 -8.10 0.55 -12.21
N VAL A 90 -7.27 1.34 -11.53
CA VAL A 90 -7.17 2.78 -11.74
C VAL A 90 -5.77 3.11 -12.26
N LYS A 91 -5.72 3.85 -13.37
CA LYS A 91 -4.48 4.37 -13.94
C LYS A 91 -4.58 5.88 -14.12
N HIS A 92 -3.49 6.57 -13.86
CA HIS A 92 -3.34 7.97 -14.20
C HIS A 92 -2.85 8.09 -15.66
N GLY A 93 -3.61 8.77 -16.50
CA GLY A 93 -3.24 9.00 -17.90
C GLY A 93 -3.65 10.39 -18.35
N ASN A 94 -2.70 11.21 -18.84
CA ASN A 94 -2.95 12.54 -19.43
C ASN A 94 -3.93 13.44 -18.66
N GLY A 95 -3.80 13.49 -17.31
CA GLY A 95 -4.67 14.28 -16.44
C GLY A 95 -6.05 13.69 -16.18
N THR A 96 -6.35 12.49 -16.69
CA THR A 96 -7.60 11.76 -16.44
C THR A 96 -7.34 10.43 -15.75
N LEU A 97 -8.36 9.92 -15.04
CA LEU A 97 -8.34 8.57 -14.49
C LEU A 97 -8.91 7.60 -15.53
N LEU A 98 -8.14 6.58 -15.84
CA LEU A 98 -8.57 5.47 -16.68
C LEU A 98 -8.94 4.29 -15.79
N LEU A 99 -10.09 3.70 -16.05
CA LEU A 99 -10.61 2.56 -15.30
C LEU A 99 -10.53 1.29 -16.15
N ASP A 100 -10.03 0.20 -15.57
CA ASP A 100 -9.96 -1.10 -16.25
C ASP A 100 -10.15 -2.23 -15.24
N SER A 101 -11.26 -2.95 -15.37
CA SER A 101 -11.62 -4.10 -14.51
C SER A 101 -11.72 -5.40 -15.28
N ARG A 102 -11.11 -5.50 -16.48
CA ARG A 102 -11.09 -6.73 -17.25
C ARG A 102 -10.32 -7.84 -16.51
N PRO A 103 -10.68 -9.10 -16.69
CA PRO A 103 -10.04 -10.22 -15.97
C PRO A 103 -8.51 -10.27 -16.10
N GLU A 104 -7.98 -9.99 -17.29
CA GLU A 104 -6.53 -9.94 -17.52
C GLU A 104 -5.85 -8.80 -16.76
N THR A 105 -6.51 -7.65 -16.63
CA THR A 105 -6.03 -6.52 -15.84
C THR A 105 -6.02 -6.85 -14.35
N ILE A 106 -7.08 -7.50 -13.86
CA ILE A 106 -7.17 -7.94 -12.46
C ILE A 106 -6.01 -8.90 -12.14
N ARG A 107 -5.79 -9.94 -12.97
CA ARG A 107 -4.71 -10.91 -12.73
C ARG A 107 -3.36 -10.24 -12.67
N ARG A 108 -3.03 -9.43 -13.67
CA ARG A 108 -1.76 -8.68 -13.72
C ARG A 108 -1.58 -7.75 -12.52
N ALA A 109 -2.64 -7.05 -12.11
CA ALA A 109 -2.60 -6.14 -10.96
C ALA A 109 -2.34 -6.91 -9.65
N VAL A 110 -3.06 -8.01 -9.42
CA VAL A 110 -2.87 -8.85 -8.22
C VAL A 110 -1.45 -9.42 -8.17
N GLU A 111 -0.95 -9.99 -9.26
CA GLU A 111 0.42 -10.50 -9.34
C GLU A 111 1.46 -9.41 -9.07
N GLY A 112 1.25 -8.22 -9.64
CA GLY A 112 2.10 -7.05 -9.39
C GLY A 112 2.07 -6.60 -7.94
N SER A 113 0.89 -6.53 -7.32
CA SER A 113 0.72 -6.16 -5.92
C SER A 113 1.38 -7.17 -4.98
N LEU A 114 1.19 -8.47 -5.19
CA LEU A 114 1.86 -9.52 -4.41
C LEU A 114 3.38 -9.37 -4.45
N LYS A 115 3.93 -9.10 -5.64
CA LYS A 115 5.37 -8.89 -5.81
C LYS A 115 5.88 -7.64 -5.07
N ARG A 116 5.20 -6.50 -5.23
CA ARG A 116 5.59 -5.23 -4.58
C ARG A 116 5.41 -5.27 -3.07
N LEU A 117 4.38 -5.96 -2.59
CA LEU A 117 4.11 -6.14 -1.16
C LEU A 117 4.95 -7.23 -0.49
N HIS A 118 5.79 -7.95 -1.25
CA HIS A 118 6.61 -9.07 -0.74
C HIS A 118 5.78 -10.12 0.01
N THR A 119 4.66 -10.52 -0.54
CA THR A 119 3.73 -11.46 0.09
C THR A 119 3.07 -12.37 -0.96
N ASP A 120 2.51 -13.48 -0.54
CA ASP A 120 1.79 -14.45 -1.38
C ASP A 120 0.27 -14.40 -1.20
N TYR A 121 -0.23 -13.45 -0.40
CA TYR A 121 -1.65 -13.23 -0.17
C TYR A 121 -1.98 -11.76 0.12
N ILE A 122 -3.18 -11.32 -0.26
CA ILE A 122 -3.80 -10.01 0.03
C ILE A 122 -5.30 -10.20 0.28
#